data_8536596c041fc0762ffe81138294dadb
#
_entry.id   8536596c041fc0762ffe81138294dadb
#
_cell.length_a   1.000
_cell.length_b   1.000
_cell.length_c   1.000
_cell.angle_alpha   90.00
_cell.angle_beta   90.00
_cell.angle_gamma   90.00
#
_symmetry.space_group_name_H-M   'P 1'
#
loop_
_entity.id
_entity.type
_entity.pdbx_description
1 polymer ?
#
loop_
_entity_poly.entity_id
_entity_poly.type
_entity_poly.pdbx_seq_one_letter_code
_entity_poly.pdbx_strand_id
1 'polypeptide(L)'
;MCSLILQHIQFRLNMDSKEQSLIHPWKDEIFQIFKNGGVSQVTYVPDAGHAQVINHVWADKDMRAIPVTTEEEGVASVCGAWLGGEKAVLLMQSSGVGNCVNMFSLINNCRFPFFTIVTMRGEWAEFNQWQTPMGRVTQEAFEMMGINVLRADQPERVGEVVSAGFDAAFQGGDAVAILLSQSLIGRKKWGVK
;
A
#
# COMPACT_ATOMS: atom_id res chain seq x y z
N MET A 1 23.46 -13.93 -0.45
CA MET A 1 21.99 -13.98 -0.69
C MET A 1 21.35 -12.60 -0.76
N CYS A 2 21.73 -11.64 0.04
CA CYS A 2 21.18 -10.26 -0.01
C CYS A 2 21.50 -9.49 -1.32
N SER A 3 22.66 -9.74 -1.95
CA SER A 3 23.11 -9.07 -3.19
C SER A 3 22.29 -9.43 -4.42
N LEU A 4 21.75 -10.64 -4.51
CA LEU A 4 20.95 -11.10 -5.65
C LEU A 4 19.53 -10.52 -5.65
N ILE A 5 18.98 -10.23 -4.47
CA ILE A 5 17.66 -9.59 -4.32
C ILE A 5 17.76 -8.12 -4.74
N LEU A 6 18.82 -7.43 -4.37
CA LEU A 6 19.09 -6.04 -4.78
C LEU A 6 19.33 -5.91 -6.28
N GLN A 7 20.03 -6.85 -6.92
CA GLN A 7 20.24 -6.86 -8.37
C GLN A 7 18.97 -7.14 -9.16
N HIS A 8 18.05 -7.98 -8.65
CA HIS A 8 16.76 -8.24 -9.31
C HIS A 8 15.80 -7.06 -9.20
N ILE A 9 15.89 -6.26 -8.15
CA ILE A 9 15.12 -5.02 -7.98
C ILE A 9 15.66 -3.94 -8.93
N GLN A 10 16.98 -3.81 -9.05
CA GLN A 10 17.64 -2.83 -9.92
C GLN A 10 17.38 -3.07 -11.42
N PHE A 11 17.25 -4.33 -11.85
CA PHE A 11 17.06 -4.68 -13.27
C PHE A 11 15.66 -4.37 -13.83
N ARG A 12 14.65 -4.17 -12.99
CA ARG A 12 13.30 -3.76 -13.42
C ARG A 12 13.07 -2.24 -13.51
N LEU A 13 14.07 -1.44 -13.16
CA LEU A 13 13.95 0.03 -13.11
C LEU A 13 14.26 0.74 -14.43
N ASN A 14 14.76 0.01 -15.45
CA ASN A 14 15.01 0.59 -16.78
C ASN A 14 13.83 0.33 -17.73
N MET A 15 12.66 0.81 -17.38
CA MET A 15 11.59 1.01 -18.36
C MET A 15 11.76 2.39 -18.99
N ASP A 16 11.61 2.44 -20.31
CA ASP A 16 11.93 3.57 -21.19
C ASP A 16 11.45 4.93 -20.66
N SER A 17 12.39 5.86 -20.54
CA SER A 17 12.16 7.25 -20.10
C SER A 17 11.18 8.05 -20.99
N LYS A 18 10.81 7.53 -22.16
CA LYS A 18 9.81 8.14 -23.05
C LYS A 18 8.36 7.77 -22.75
N GLU A 19 8.09 6.62 -22.12
CA GLU A 19 6.74 6.27 -21.66
C GLU A 19 6.40 6.93 -20.31
N GLN A 20 7.40 7.32 -19.53
CA GLN A 20 7.19 7.96 -18.21
C GLN A 20 6.62 9.38 -18.30
N SER A 21 6.76 10.07 -19.43
CA SER A 21 6.28 11.47 -19.57
C SER A 21 4.78 11.62 -19.79
N LEU A 22 4.03 10.52 -19.93
CA LEU A 22 2.57 10.51 -20.13
C LEU A 22 1.80 9.90 -18.94
N ILE A 23 2.51 9.47 -17.87
CA ILE A 23 1.89 8.83 -16.72
C ILE A 23 1.76 9.87 -15.60
N HIS A 24 0.54 10.09 -15.12
CA HIS A 24 0.29 10.95 -13.98
C HIS A 24 1.15 10.53 -12.77
N PRO A 25 1.85 11.46 -12.07
CA PRO A 25 2.84 11.14 -11.03
C PRO A 25 2.23 10.75 -9.68
N TRP A 26 1.06 10.11 -9.69
CA TRP A 26 0.30 9.78 -8.47
C TRP A 26 1.09 8.99 -7.41
N LYS A 27 2.09 8.20 -7.82
CA LYS A 27 2.95 7.49 -6.87
C LYS A 27 3.90 8.42 -6.12
N ASP A 28 4.35 9.47 -6.80
CA ASP A 28 5.18 10.51 -6.19
C ASP A 28 4.33 11.35 -5.23
N GLU A 29 3.07 11.60 -5.58
CA GLU A 29 2.12 12.30 -4.71
C GLU A 29 1.89 11.52 -3.41
N ILE A 30 1.70 10.19 -3.46
CA ILE A 30 1.59 9.34 -2.27
C ILE A 30 2.81 9.52 -1.35
N PHE A 31 4.02 9.45 -1.92
CA PHE A 31 5.25 9.64 -1.15
C PHE A 31 5.31 11.04 -0.51
N GLN A 32 4.93 12.09 -1.23
CA GLN A 32 4.91 13.46 -0.69
C GLN A 32 3.88 13.62 0.44
N ILE A 33 2.73 12.97 0.34
CA ILE A 33 1.73 12.96 1.43
C ILE A 33 2.32 12.32 2.69
N PHE A 34 3.02 11.20 2.57
CA PHE A 34 3.69 10.57 3.70
C PHE A 34 4.73 11.48 4.33
N LYS A 35 5.58 12.09 3.50
CA LYS A 35 6.66 12.97 3.95
C LYS A 35 6.11 14.21 4.67
N ASN A 36 5.16 14.89 4.04
CA ASN A 36 4.54 16.09 4.60
C ASN A 36 3.71 15.78 5.85
N GLY A 37 3.13 14.58 5.92
CA GLY A 37 2.35 14.09 7.04
C GLY A 37 3.19 13.62 8.25
N GLY A 38 4.52 13.58 8.13
CA GLY A 38 5.42 13.15 9.20
C GLY A 38 5.40 11.63 9.44
N VAL A 39 5.21 10.83 8.38
CA VAL A 39 5.37 9.38 8.45
C VAL A 39 6.84 9.04 8.66
N SER A 40 7.15 8.31 9.72
CA SER A 40 8.50 7.86 10.04
C SER A 40 8.78 6.42 9.62
N GLN A 41 7.72 5.62 9.40
CA GLN A 41 7.83 4.21 9.08
C GLN A 41 6.83 3.80 7.99
N VAL A 42 7.32 3.11 6.97
CA VAL A 42 6.48 2.44 5.97
C VAL A 42 6.78 0.95 6.01
N THR A 43 5.81 0.20 6.50
CA THR A 43 5.87 -1.27 6.59
C THR A 43 5.21 -1.86 5.35
N TYR A 44 5.78 -2.90 4.77
CA TYR A 44 5.25 -3.45 3.51
C TYR A 44 5.62 -4.91 3.27
N VAL A 45 4.76 -5.62 2.55
CA VAL A 45 5.13 -6.83 1.81
C VAL A 45 5.47 -6.41 0.37
N PRO A 46 6.61 -6.86 -0.20
CA PRO A 46 7.03 -6.42 -1.53
C PRO A 46 5.98 -6.67 -2.62
N ASP A 47 5.51 -5.60 -3.26
CA ASP A 47 4.59 -5.65 -4.39
C ASP A 47 4.99 -4.66 -5.50
N ALA A 48 4.83 -5.07 -6.75
CA ALA A 48 5.20 -4.26 -7.90
C ALA A 48 4.37 -2.96 -8.03
N GLY A 49 3.11 -2.97 -7.56
CA GLY A 49 2.25 -1.80 -7.57
C GLY A 49 2.77 -0.67 -6.67
N HIS A 50 3.40 -1.04 -5.56
CA HIS A 50 4.00 -0.12 -4.60
C HIS A 50 5.48 0.17 -4.82
N ALA A 51 6.14 -0.47 -5.78
CA ALA A 51 7.60 -0.44 -5.94
C ALA A 51 8.19 0.98 -5.97
N GLN A 52 7.55 1.93 -6.67
CA GLN A 52 8.04 3.30 -6.75
C GLN A 52 7.96 4.03 -5.40
N VAL A 53 6.84 3.91 -4.68
CA VAL A 53 6.67 4.50 -3.34
C VAL A 53 7.69 3.91 -2.37
N ILE A 54 7.86 2.58 -2.38
CA ILE A 54 8.84 1.88 -1.55
C ILE A 54 10.26 2.38 -1.83
N ASN A 55 10.63 2.55 -3.11
CA ASN A 55 11.94 3.05 -3.49
C ASN A 55 12.20 4.48 -3.01
N HIS A 56 11.19 5.36 -3.06
CA HIS A 56 11.30 6.71 -2.51
C HIS A 56 11.51 6.68 -0.99
N VAL A 57 10.78 5.82 -0.27
CA VAL A 57 10.97 5.65 1.17
C VAL A 57 12.37 5.13 1.51
N TRP A 58 12.90 4.15 0.74
CA TRP A 58 14.27 3.67 0.91
C TRP A 58 15.35 4.74 0.69
N ALA A 59 15.08 5.69 -0.20
CA ALA A 59 16.00 6.78 -0.51
C ALA A 59 15.88 7.95 0.48
N ASP A 60 14.82 8.02 1.26
CA ASP A 60 14.57 9.09 2.23
C ASP A 60 15.34 8.83 3.54
N LYS A 61 15.84 9.92 4.14
CA LYS A 61 16.66 9.85 5.37
C LYS A 61 15.83 9.81 6.65
N ASP A 62 14.61 10.30 6.58
CA ASP A 62 13.74 10.52 7.73
C ASP A 62 12.69 9.40 7.86
N MET A 63 12.55 8.56 6.82
CA MET A 63 11.63 7.44 6.81
C MET A 63 12.36 6.08 6.83
N ARG A 64 11.77 5.12 7.51
CA ARG A 64 12.22 3.72 7.54
C ARG A 64 11.32 2.84 6.70
N ALA A 65 11.87 2.21 5.68
CA ALA A 65 11.21 1.17 4.90
C ALA A 65 11.41 -0.20 5.57
N ILE A 66 10.36 -0.84 6.04
CA ILE A 66 10.42 -2.09 6.81
C ILE A 66 9.68 -3.19 6.03
N PRO A 67 10.42 -4.08 5.35
CA PRO A 67 9.82 -5.27 4.76
C PRO A 67 9.43 -6.26 5.86
N VAL A 68 8.23 -6.82 5.74
CA VAL A 68 7.69 -7.84 6.64
C VAL A 68 7.44 -9.15 5.90
N THR A 69 7.32 -10.24 6.64
CA THR A 69 7.10 -11.57 6.08
C THR A 69 5.65 -11.77 5.64
N THR A 70 4.72 -11.25 6.43
CA THR A 70 3.28 -11.30 6.17
C THR A 70 2.63 -9.97 6.53
N GLU A 71 1.46 -9.69 5.96
CA GLU A 71 0.77 -8.42 6.14
C GLU A 71 0.26 -8.23 7.57
N GLU A 72 -0.09 -9.28 8.27
CA GLU A 72 -0.50 -9.24 9.68
C GLU A 72 0.61 -8.77 10.61
N GLU A 73 1.87 -9.13 10.33
CA GLU A 73 3.04 -8.58 11.02
C GLU A 73 3.11 -7.06 10.82
N GLY A 74 2.77 -6.60 9.61
CA GLY A 74 2.68 -5.20 9.27
C GLY A 74 1.64 -4.45 10.09
N VAL A 75 0.45 -5.03 10.31
CA VAL A 75 -0.59 -4.45 11.17
C VAL A 75 -0.06 -4.27 12.60
N ALA A 76 0.56 -5.29 13.18
CA ALA A 76 1.14 -5.18 14.52
C ALA A 76 2.24 -4.12 14.60
N SER A 77 3.09 -4.05 13.56
CA SER A 77 4.20 -3.09 13.47
C SER A 77 3.71 -1.64 13.47
N VAL A 78 2.68 -1.31 12.66
CA VAL A 78 2.16 0.07 12.61
C VAL A 78 1.45 0.47 13.91
N CYS A 79 0.76 -0.47 14.55
CA CYS A 79 0.19 -0.23 15.89
C CYS A 79 1.28 0.02 16.93
N GLY A 80 2.38 -0.73 16.89
CA GLY A 80 3.53 -0.53 17.77
C GLY A 80 4.21 0.82 17.56
N ALA A 81 4.35 1.27 16.30
CA ALA A 81 4.89 2.59 15.98
C ALA A 81 4.03 3.71 16.59
N TRP A 82 2.70 3.59 16.49
CA TRP A 82 1.77 4.54 17.09
C TRP A 82 1.92 4.62 18.61
N LEU A 83 2.06 3.48 19.30
CA LEU A 83 2.34 3.45 20.74
C LEU A 83 3.67 4.13 21.09
N GLY A 84 4.64 4.09 20.17
CA GLY A 84 5.91 4.80 20.29
C GLY A 84 5.83 6.29 19.95
N GLY A 85 4.65 6.82 19.57
CA GLY A 85 4.46 8.22 19.19
C GLY A 85 4.82 8.52 17.73
N GLU A 86 4.99 7.49 16.89
CA GLU A 86 5.35 7.61 15.48
C GLU A 86 4.16 7.31 14.56
N LYS A 87 4.08 8.02 13.43
CA LYS A 87 3.15 7.67 12.36
C LYS A 87 3.76 6.62 11.44
N ALA A 88 3.02 5.55 11.24
CA ALA A 88 3.42 4.46 10.35
C ALA A 88 2.29 4.11 9.36
N VAL A 89 2.68 3.65 8.17
CA VAL A 89 1.78 3.25 7.08
C VAL A 89 2.07 1.80 6.70
N LEU A 90 1.04 1.04 6.37
CA LEU A 90 1.16 -0.31 5.81
C LEU A 90 0.82 -0.29 4.31
N LEU A 91 1.73 -0.82 3.49
CA LEU A 91 1.48 -1.06 2.06
C LEU A 91 1.33 -2.56 1.83
N MET A 92 0.23 -2.97 1.22
CA MET A 92 -0.06 -4.37 0.95
C MET A 92 -0.76 -4.58 -0.39
N GLN A 93 -0.85 -5.81 -0.81
CA GLN A 93 -1.67 -6.23 -1.94
C GLN A 93 -3.00 -6.78 -1.41
N SER A 94 -4.07 -6.75 -2.22
CA SER A 94 -5.38 -7.27 -1.83
C SER A 94 -5.36 -8.74 -1.35
N SER A 95 -4.46 -9.56 -1.90
CA SER A 95 -4.27 -10.95 -1.42
C SER A 95 -3.81 -11.03 0.04
N GLY A 96 -3.05 -10.03 0.50
CA GLY A 96 -2.55 -9.97 1.86
C GLY A 96 -3.59 -9.55 2.89
N VAL A 97 -4.66 -8.88 2.46
CA VAL A 97 -5.75 -8.46 3.35
C VAL A 97 -6.39 -9.66 4.05
N GLY A 98 -6.51 -10.80 3.35
CA GLY A 98 -7.01 -12.03 3.93
C GLY A 98 -6.22 -12.53 5.14
N ASN A 99 -4.89 -12.29 5.16
CA ASN A 99 -4.03 -12.64 6.29
C ASN A 99 -4.28 -11.75 7.51
N CYS A 100 -4.84 -10.55 7.30
CA CYS A 100 -4.99 -9.52 8.33
C CYS A 100 -6.36 -9.53 9.03
N VAL A 101 -7.38 -10.23 8.52
CA VAL A 101 -8.77 -10.08 8.98
C VAL A 101 -8.87 -10.20 10.49
N ASN A 102 -8.32 -11.27 11.10
CA ASN A 102 -8.33 -11.40 12.55
C ASN A 102 -7.47 -10.33 13.25
N MET A 103 -6.34 -9.93 12.66
CA MET A 103 -5.43 -8.95 13.25
C MET A 103 -6.03 -7.53 13.28
N PHE A 104 -6.97 -7.21 12.39
CA PHE A 104 -7.71 -5.94 12.42
C PHE A 104 -8.51 -5.75 13.71
N SER A 105 -8.80 -6.83 14.45
CA SER A 105 -9.38 -6.75 15.79
C SER A 105 -8.52 -5.92 16.75
N LEU A 106 -7.19 -5.92 16.59
CA LEU A 106 -6.28 -5.09 17.37
C LEU A 106 -6.58 -3.60 17.17
N ILE A 107 -6.78 -3.19 15.90
CA ILE A 107 -7.09 -1.81 15.55
C ILE A 107 -8.41 -1.38 16.17
N ASN A 108 -9.46 -2.19 15.98
CA ASN A 108 -10.79 -1.89 16.46
C ASN A 108 -10.85 -1.85 18.01
N ASN A 109 -10.34 -2.86 18.69
CA ASN A 109 -10.41 -2.97 20.14
C ASN A 109 -9.55 -1.91 20.86
N CYS A 110 -8.38 -1.59 20.32
CA CYS A 110 -7.46 -0.61 20.90
C CYS A 110 -7.69 0.82 20.37
N ARG A 111 -8.55 0.98 19.37
CA ARG A 111 -8.84 2.26 18.69
C ARG A 111 -7.57 2.92 18.17
N PHE A 112 -6.70 2.14 17.55
CA PHE A 112 -5.53 2.69 16.90
C PHE A 112 -5.91 3.43 15.61
N PRO A 113 -5.37 4.62 15.35
CA PRO A 113 -5.35 5.17 14.00
C PRO A 113 -4.64 4.17 13.09
N PHE A 114 -5.25 3.87 11.97
CA PHE A 114 -4.67 2.92 11.02
C PHE A 114 -4.80 3.47 9.61
N PHE A 115 -3.71 3.44 8.87
CA PHE A 115 -3.71 3.83 7.48
C PHE A 115 -2.98 2.79 6.62
N THR A 116 -3.66 2.29 5.61
CA THR A 116 -3.08 1.34 4.66
C THR A 116 -3.44 1.71 3.23
N ILE A 117 -2.52 1.44 2.30
CA ILE A 117 -2.78 1.51 0.86
C ILE A 117 -2.66 0.11 0.28
N VAL A 118 -3.68 -0.29 -0.44
CA VAL A 118 -3.83 -1.64 -0.99
C VAL A 118 -3.85 -1.58 -2.51
N THR A 119 -2.93 -2.30 -3.15
CA THR A 119 -2.98 -2.52 -4.59
C THR A 119 -3.95 -3.65 -4.91
N MET A 120 -5.02 -3.34 -5.62
CA MET A 120 -6.05 -4.33 -5.94
C MET A 120 -5.61 -5.32 -7.00
N ARG A 121 -6.02 -6.57 -6.83
CA ARG A 121 -5.87 -7.70 -7.75
C ARG A 121 -7.22 -8.40 -7.91
N GLY A 122 -7.37 -9.12 -9.03
CA GLY A 122 -8.57 -9.92 -9.26
C GLY A 122 -9.81 -9.14 -9.69
N GLU A 123 -9.67 -7.84 -9.98
CA GLU A 123 -10.76 -6.97 -10.43
C GLU A 123 -10.81 -6.85 -11.96
N TRP A 124 -9.65 -6.74 -12.61
CA TRP A 124 -9.55 -6.43 -14.03
C TRP A 124 -8.32 -7.08 -14.66
N ALA A 125 -8.54 -7.89 -15.70
CA ALA A 125 -7.49 -8.54 -16.48
C ALA A 125 -6.42 -9.24 -15.61
N GLU A 126 -6.86 -9.95 -14.56
CA GLU A 126 -5.96 -10.62 -13.63
C GLU A 126 -5.19 -11.76 -14.31
N PHE A 127 -3.87 -11.68 -14.23
CA PHE A 127 -2.98 -12.70 -14.74
C PHE A 127 -2.95 -13.94 -13.84
N ASN A 128 -2.96 -13.74 -12.52
CA ASN A 128 -2.90 -14.80 -11.53
C ASN A 128 -4.28 -15.01 -10.91
N GLN A 129 -5.03 -15.97 -11.43
CA GLN A 129 -6.40 -16.26 -10.98
C GLN A 129 -6.50 -16.64 -9.50
N TRP A 130 -5.42 -17.07 -8.88
CA TRP A 130 -5.34 -17.30 -7.45
C TRP A 130 -5.70 -16.08 -6.60
N GLN A 131 -5.45 -14.88 -7.10
CA GLN A 131 -5.71 -13.62 -6.39
C GLN A 131 -7.16 -13.14 -6.51
N THR A 132 -7.93 -13.70 -7.44
CA THR A 132 -9.29 -13.25 -7.75
C THR A 132 -10.27 -13.41 -6.58
N PRO A 133 -10.30 -14.52 -5.83
CA PRO A 133 -11.26 -14.65 -4.72
C PRO A 133 -11.08 -13.57 -3.66
N MET A 134 -9.84 -13.33 -3.23
CA MET A 134 -9.57 -12.29 -2.21
C MET A 134 -9.79 -10.88 -2.76
N GLY A 135 -9.43 -10.63 -4.03
CA GLY A 135 -9.67 -9.34 -4.68
C GLY A 135 -11.15 -8.93 -4.66
N ARG A 136 -12.07 -9.90 -4.79
CA ARG A 136 -13.52 -9.64 -4.80
C ARG A 136 -14.11 -9.27 -3.44
N VAL A 137 -13.46 -9.70 -2.35
CA VAL A 137 -13.98 -9.50 -0.98
C VAL A 137 -13.08 -8.59 -0.13
N THR A 138 -12.10 -7.97 -0.75
CA THR A 138 -11.13 -7.11 -0.03
C THR A 138 -11.81 -5.94 0.67
N GLN A 139 -12.73 -5.27 -0.01
CA GLN A 139 -13.47 -4.13 0.57
C GLN A 139 -14.32 -4.59 1.74
N GLU A 140 -15.12 -5.63 1.54
CA GLU A 140 -16.00 -6.19 2.55
C GLU A 140 -15.21 -6.71 3.78
N ALA A 141 -14.02 -7.24 3.56
CA ALA A 141 -13.15 -7.70 4.65
C ALA A 141 -12.72 -6.54 5.55
N PHE A 142 -12.38 -5.38 5.00
CA PHE A 142 -12.09 -4.17 5.78
C PHE A 142 -13.34 -3.64 6.49
N GLU A 143 -14.42 -3.46 5.76
CA GLU A 143 -15.68 -2.90 6.28
C GLU A 143 -16.26 -3.76 7.41
N MET A 144 -16.22 -5.08 7.28
CA MET A 144 -16.64 -6.01 8.31
C MET A 144 -15.86 -5.84 9.62
N MET A 145 -14.60 -5.42 9.52
CA MET A 145 -13.73 -5.17 10.67
C MET A 145 -13.73 -3.70 11.12
N GLY A 146 -14.68 -2.88 10.61
CA GLY A 146 -14.85 -1.50 11.02
C GLY A 146 -13.80 -0.54 10.47
N ILE A 147 -13.12 -0.90 9.39
CA ILE A 147 -12.15 -0.06 8.70
C ILE A 147 -12.83 0.65 7.53
N ASN A 148 -12.76 1.97 7.49
CA ASN A 148 -13.31 2.78 6.41
C ASN A 148 -12.54 2.56 5.11
N VAL A 149 -13.25 2.40 4.00
CA VAL A 149 -12.63 2.15 2.70
C VAL A 149 -12.86 3.31 1.76
N LEU A 150 -11.78 3.80 1.16
CA LEU A 150 -11.81 4.76 0.05
C LEU A 150 -11.17 4.13 -1.19
N ARG A 151 -11.72 4.39 -2.37
CA ARG A 151 -11.19 3.86 -3.63
C ARG A 151 -10.60 4.97 -4.49
N ALA A 152 -9.49 4.66 -5.14
CA ALA A 152 -8.87 5.49 -6.14
C ALA A 152 -8.75 4.70 -7.46
N ASP A 153 -9.55 5.11 -8.45
CA ASP A 153 -9.67 4.44 -9.75
C ASP A 153 -9.08 5.29 -10.90
N GLN A 154 -8.83 6.57 -10.66
CA GLN A 154 -8.33 7.54 -11.64
C GLN A 154 -7.00 8.16 -11.14
N PRO A 155 -5.96 8.19 -11.98
CA PRO A 155 -4.64 8.72 -11.59
C PRO A 155 -4.70 10.12 -10.99
N GLU A 156 -5.52 10.99 -11.57
CA GLU A 156 -5.64 12.41 -11.19
C GLU A 156 -6.28 12.60 -9.80
N ARG A 157 -6.97 11.59 -9.30
CA ARG A 157 -7.65 11.65 -8.02
C ARG A 157 -6.93 10.92 -6.88
N VAL A 158 -5.86 10.19 -7.19
CA VAL A 158 -5.14 9.40 -6.17
C VAL A 158 -4.65 10.29 -5.04
N GLY A 159 -3.99 11.42 -5.36
CA GLY A 159 -3.47 12.34 -4.36
C GLY A 159 -4.55 12.85 -3.40
N GLU A 160 -5.70 13.27 -3.96
CA GLU A 160 -6.84 13.75 -3.17
C GLU A 160 -7.39 12.67 -2.24
N VAL A 161 -7.63 11.46 -2.77
CA VAL A 161 -8.20 10.33 -2.00
C VAL A 161 -7.25 9.87 -0.91
N VAL A 162 -5.96 9.77 -1.22
CA VAL A 162 -4.93 9.37 -0.25
C VAL A 162 -4.78 10.41 0.84
N SER A 163 -4.77 11.72 0.50
CA SER A 163 -4.69 12.81 1.47
C SER A 163 -5.90 12.81 2.42
N ALA A 164 -7.11 12.69 1.87
CA ALA A 164 -8.33 12.66 2.67
C ALA A 164 -8.34 11.47 3.65
N GLY A 165 -7.97 10.27 3.19
CA GLY A 165 -7.88 9.10 4.06
C GLY A 165 -6.77 9.20 5.10
N PHE A 166 -5.63 9.80 4.75
CA PHE A 166 -4.53 10.06 5.66
C PHE A 166 -4.94 11.01 6.80
N ASP A 167 -5.64 12.08 6.45
CA ASP A 167 -6.14 13.05 7.44
C ASP A 167 -7.21 12.40 8.33
N ALA A 168 -8.14 11.64 7.78
CA ALA A 168 -9.13 10.91 8.56
C ALA A 168 -8.47 9.96 9.56
N ALA A 169 -7.42 9.25 9.15
CA ALA A 169 -6.70 8.34 10.03
C ALA A 169 -5.94 9.08 11.14
N PHE A 170 -5.06 10.01 10.79
CA PHE A 170 -4.11 10.57 11.75
C PHE A 170 -4.57 11.86 12.43
N GLN A 171 -5.56 12.56 11.88
CA GLN A 171 -6.21 13.71 12.50
C GLN A 171 -7.54 13.32 13.14
N GLY A 172 -8.31 12.46 12.46
CA GLY A 172 -9.61 11.97 12.94
C GLY A 172 -9.52 10.82 13.94
N GLY A 173 -8.43 10.06 13.95
CA GLY A 173 -8.27 8.86 14.75
C GLY A 173 -8.98 7.64 14.18
N ASP A 174 -9.29 7.65 12.90
CA ASP A 174 -9.99 6.58 12.20
C ASP A 174 -9.04 5.45 11.73
N ALA A 175 -9.64 4.32 11.36
CA ALA A 175 -8.97 3.28 10.59
C ALA A 175 -9.41 3.39 9.12
N VAL A 176 -8.44 3.55 8.21
CA VAL A 176 -8.72 3.81 6.79
C VAL A 176 -7.87 2.93 5.88
N ALA A 177 -8.50 2.33 4.89
CA ALA A 177 -7.86 1.61 3.80
C ALA A 177 -8.13 2.33 2.46
N ILE A 178 -7.06 2.61 1.71
CA ILE A 178 -7.16 3.13 0.34
C ILE A 178 -6.99 1.97 -0.63
N LEU A 179 -7.99 1.70 -1.46
CA LEU A 179 -7.90 0.69 -2.50
C LEU A 179 -7.52 1.34 -3.83
N LEU A 180 -6.31 1.05 -4.31
CA LEU A 180 -5.87 1.44 -5.66
C LEU A 180 -6.34 0.40 -6.66
N SER A 181 -7.22 0.77 -7.58
CA SER A 181 -7.81 -0.18 -8.53
C SER A 181 -6.76 -0.88 -9.40
N GLN A 182 -7.05 -2.09 -9.81
CA GLN A 182 -6.14 -2.83 -10.70
C GLN A 182 -5.98 -2.14 -12.06
N SER A 183 -6.99 -1.45 -12.56
CA SER A 183 -6.89 -0.68 -13.81
C SER A 183 -5.89 0.47 -13.70
N LEU A 184 -5.81 1.11 -12.53
CA LEU A 184 -4.84 2.16 -12.23
C LEU A 184 -3.40 1.63 -12.20
N ILE A 185 -3.20 0.45 -11.60
CA ILE A 185 -1.86 -0.18 -11.47
C ILE A 185 -1.39 -0.74 -12.80
N GLY A 186 -2.32 -1.17 -13.65
CA GLY A 186 -2.06 -1.79 -14.94
C GLY A 186 -2.03 -3.32 -14.89
N ARG A 187 -2.19 -3.93 -16.05
CA ARG A 187 -2.20 -5.39 -16.21
C ARG A 187 -0.83 -5.96 -16.56
N LYS A 188 -0.55 -7.17 -16.11
CA LYS A 188 0.55 -7.97 -16.64
C LYS A 188 0.17 -8.54 -18.01
N LYS A 189 1.13 -8.56 -18.97
CA LYS A 189 0.92 -9.16 -20.28
C LYS A 189 1.22 -10.67 -20.20
N TRP A 190 0.36 -11.50 -20.82
CA TRP A 190 0.59 -12.93 -20.97
C TRP A 190 1.79 -13.16 -21.93
N GLY A 191 2.65 -14.12 -21.61
CA GLY A 191 3.72 -14.56 -22.51
C GLY A 191 4.99 -13.70 -22.55
N VAL A 192 5.12 -12.66 -21.75
CA VAL A 192 6.38 -11.92 -21.58
C VAL A 192 7.13 -12.54 -20.40
N LYS A 193 8.16 -13.35 -20.73
CA LYS A 193 9.13 -13.87 -19.74
C LYS A 193 10.25 -12.86 -19.53
#